data_74d68de64d7d399b78b08866ad4d1d59
#
_entry.id   74d68de64d7d399b78b08866ad4d1d59
#
_cell.length_a   1.000
_cell.length_b   1.000
_cell.length_c   1.000
_cell.angle_alpha   90.00
_cell.angle_beta   90.00
_cell.angle_gamma   90.00
#
_symmetry.space_group_name_H-M   'P 1'
#
loop_
_entity.id
_entity.type
_entity.pdbx_description
1 polymer ?
#
loop_
_entity_poly.entity_id
_entity_poly.type
_entity_poly.pdbx_seq_one_letter_code
_entity_poly.pdbx_strand_id
1 'polypeptide(L)'
;NKEKFYLNSLHYEYTFKHNNEKIIGEITPAYISEKDVPKKIFKYNPEVKLIAILRDPTERCMSQYKMEMSRGTIEENKGLWDAFSRDFPKYGPMKYRGLYKEQLDGFYRYFKKEQLLILNYSDLKENPLKFLKEVFEFLKIDNQFIPTCINANIKHKKDTSKDIFISEEDIKKV
;
A
#
# COMPACT_ATOMS: atom_id res chain seq x y z
N ASN A 1 -6.20 15.67 14.29
CA ASN A 1 -7.36 14.77 14.11
C ASN A 1 -6.94 13.39 13.54
N LYS A 2 -5.90 12.79 14.12
CA LYS A 2 -5.47 11.41 13.80
C LYS A 2 -6.43 10.33 14.33
N GLU A 3 -7.34 10.68 15.22
CA GLU A 3 -8.23 9.72 15.87
C GLU A 3 -9.46 9.30 15.04
N LYS A 4 -9.78 10.03 13.98
CA LYS A 4 -10.99 9.76 13.18
C LYS A 4 -10.93 8.54 12.26
N PHE A 5 -9.75 7.98 12.00
CA PHE A 5 -9.61 6.81 11.13
C PHE A 5 -9.82 5.46 11.84
N TYR A 6 -9.89 5.48 13.16
CA TYR A 6 -10.05 4.25 13.97
C TYR A 6 -11.29 4.35 14.84
N LEU A 7 -12.38 4.63 14.18
CA LEU A 7 -13.69 4.56 14.79
C LEU A 7 -13.93 3.15 15.34
N ASN A 8 -14.71 3.05 16.38
CA ASN A 8 -15.06 1.78 16.99
C ASN A 8 -15.56 0.78 15.93
N SER A 9 -15.51 -0.50 16.23
CA SER A 9 -15.90 -1.58 15.31
C SER A 9 -17.26 -1.36 14.64
N LEU A 10 -18.23 -0.82 15.38
CA LEU A 10 -19.58 -0.52 14.89
C LEU A 10 -19.58 0.49 13.73
N HIS A 11 -18.75 1.54 13.81
CA HIS A 11 -18.68 2.52 12.71
C HIS A 11 -17.98 1.96 11.48
N TYR A 12 -16.98 1.11 11.69
CA TYR A 12 -16.29 0.41 10.61
C TYR A 12 -17.28 -0.48 9.84
N GLU A 13 -18.05 -1.31 10.52
CA GLU A 13 -19.07 -2.16 9.92
C GLU A 13 -20.16 -1.38 9.21
N TYR A 14 -20.61 -0.25 9.76
CA TYR A 14 -21.63 0.59 9.14
C TYR A 14 -21.16 1.26 7.84
N THR A 15 -19.85 1.44 7.67
CA THR A 15 -19.28 2.05 6.46
C THR A 15 -19.30 1.10 5.26
N PHE A 16 -19.28 -0.22 5.52
CA PHE A 16 -19.28 -1.24 4.47
C PHE A 16 -20.69 -1.78 4.25
N LYS A 17 -21.36 -1.25 3.21
CA LYS A 17 -22.61 -1.85 2.72
C LYS A 17 -22.26 -3.09 1.91
N HIS A 18 -22.77 -4.24 2.31
CA HIS A 18 -22.58 -5.51 1.61
C HIS A 18 -23.92 -6.20 1.35
N ASN A 19 -24.01 -6.95 0.25
CA ASN A 19 -25.20 -7.64 -0.23
C ASN A 19 -24.96 -9.16 -0.26
N ASN A 20 -24.52 -9.73 0.88
CA ASN A 20 -24.19 -11.16 1.00
C ASN A 20 -22.99 -11.64 0.16
N GLU A 21 -22.04 -10.78 -0.14
CA GLU A 21 -20.77 -11.18 -0.75
C GLU A 21 -20.05 -12.20 0.13
N LYS A 22 -19.44 -13.21 -0.50
CA LYS A 22 -18.68 -14.24 0.22
C LYS A 22 -17.43 -13.68 0.91
N ILE A 23 -16.84 -12.65 0.36
CA ILE A 23 -15.65 -11.98 0.88
C ILE A 23 -15.84 -10.48 0.74
N ILE A 24 -15.51 -9.79 1.80
CA ILE A 24 -15.48 -8.33 1.86
C ILE A 24 -14.06 -7.92 2.18
N GLY A 25 -13.53 -6.93 1.48
CA GLY A 25 -12.19 -6.42 1.69
C GLY A 25 -12.12 -4.92 1.63
N GLU A 26 -11.07 -4.36 2.22
CA GLU A 26 -10.73 -2.95 2.09
C GLU A 26 -9.28 -2.77 1.62
N ILE A 27 -8.99 -1.61 1.06
CA ILE A 27 -7.64 -1.24 0.61
C ILE A 27 -7.23 0.04 1.31
N THR A 28 -6.28 -0.08 2.24
CA THR A 28 -5.71 1.06 2.97
C THR A 28 -4.18 0.96 2.99
N PRO A 29 -3.50 1.54 1.99
CA PRO A 29 -2.05 1.40 1.84
C PRO A 29 -1.23 1.89 3.03
N ALA A 30 -1.77 2.81 3.85
CA ALA A 30 -1.08 3.33 5.02
C ALA A 30 -0.97 2.31 6.17
N TYR A 31 -1.81 1.27 6.20
CA TYR A 31 -1.85 0.32 7.32
C TYR A 31 -0.52 -0.38 7.56
N ILE A 32 0.23 -0.69 6.53
CA ILE A 32 1.51 -1.38 6.67
C ILE A 32 2.53 -0.57 7.46
N SER A 33 2.49 0.77 7.38
CA SER A 33 3.44 1.65 8.05
C SER A 33 3.01 2.10 9.45
N GLU A 34 1.83 1.74 9.92
CA GLU A 34 1.28 2.18 11.20
C GLU A 34 1.47 1.10 12.27
N LYS A 35 2.28 1.40 13.29
CA LYS A 35 2.71 0.43 14.32
C LYS A 35 1.56 -0.22 15.11
N ASP A 36 0.46 0.51 15.33
CA ASP A 36 -0.66 0.03 16.14
C ASP A 36 -1.71 -0.74 15.32
N VAL A 37 -1.64 -0.64 13.99
CA VAL A 37 -2.65 -1.22 13.11
C VAL A 37 -2.69 -2.74 13.18
N PRO A 38 -1.58 -3.49 13.19
CA PRO A 38 -1.64 -4.94 13.30
C PRO A 38 -2.44 -5.41 14.53
N LYS A 39 -2.20 -4.79 15.68
CA LYS A 39 -2.93 -5.09 16.92
C LYS A 39 -4.42 -4.77 16.81
N LYS A 40 -4.76 -3.64 16.18
CA LYS A 40 -6.16 -3.21 16.01
C LYS A 40 -6.91 -4.16 15.08
N ILE A 41 -6.30 -4.53 13.94
CA ILE A 41 -6.89 -5.49 13.01
C ILE A 41 -7.09 -6.85 13.69
N PHE A 42 -6.09 -7.35 14.41
CA PHE A 42 -6.19 -8.62 15.13
C PHE A 42 -7.30 -8.61 16.18
N LYS A 43 -7.43 -7.51 16.93
CA LYS A 43 -8.51 -7.34 17.92
C LYS A 43 -9.90 -7.34 17.27
N TYR A 44 -10.01 -6.77 16.06
CA TYR A 44 -11.27 -6.71 15.32
C TYR A 44 -11.63 -8.06 14.69
N ASN A 45 -10.68 -8.66 13.98
CA ASN A 45 -10.86 -9.98 13.35
C ASN A 45 -9.52 -10.75 13.33
N PRO A 46 -9.29 -11.69 14.24
CA PRO A 46 -8.07 -12.48 14.31
C PRO A 46 -7.89 -13.45 13.12
N GLU A 47 -8.97 -13.75 12.40
CA GLU A 47 -8.96 -14.69 11.25
C GLU A 47 -8.85 -13.98 9.90
N VAL A 48 -8.70 -12.66 9.88
CA VAL A 48 -8.61 -11.88 8.65
C VAL A 48 -7.42 -12.34 7.80
N LYS A 49 -7.61 -12.35 6.50
CA LYS A 49 -6.54 -12.52 5.53
C LYS A 49 -6.01 -11.16 5.10
N LEU A 50 -4.71 -11.03 5.10
CA LEU A 50 -3.99 -9.79 4.78
C LEU A 50 -3.21 -9.97 3.47
N ILE A 51 -3.23 -8.95 2.63
CA ILE A 51 -2.47 -8.93 1.37
C ILE A 51 -1.62 -7.68 1.37
N ALA A 52 -0.31 -7.85 1.24
CA ALA A 52 0.65 -6.77 1.09
C ALA A 52 1.25 -6.81 -0.31
N ILE A 53 1.08 -5.73 -1.07
CA ILE A 53 1.72 -5.57 -2.38
C ILE A 53 2.89 -4.62 -2.18
N LEU A 54 4.10 -5.15 -2.29
CA LEU A 54 5.33 -4.41 -2.07
C LEU A 54 5.97 -4.02 -3.40
N ARG A 55 6.67 -2.92 -3.40
CA ARG A 55 7.43 -2.43 -4.53
C ARG A 55 8.88 -2.26 -4.10
N ASP A 56 9.81 -2.27 -5.05
CA ASP A 56 11.19 -1.84 -4.78
C ASP A 56 11.18 -0.55 -3.94
N PRO A 57 11.90 -0.50 -2.80
CA PRO A 57 11.83 0.64 -1.88
C PRO A 57 12.24 1.97 -2.53
N THR A 58 13.23 1.96 -3.40
CA THR A 58 13.71 3.13 -4.12
C THR A 58 12.67 3.61 -5.14
N GLU A 59 12.13 2.71 -5.95
CA GLU A 59 11.06 3.04 -6.89
C GLU A 59 9.80 3.55 -6.18
N ARG A 60 9.47 2.97 -5.02
CA ARG A 60 8.35 3.44 -4.20
C ARG A 60 8.60 4.87 -3.72
N CYS A 61 9.83 5.15 -3.22
CA CYS A 61 10.23 6.47 -2.74
C CYS A 61 10.14 7.52 -3.87
N MET A 62 10.71 7.21 -5.02
CA MET A 62 10.65 8.07 -6.22
C MET A 62 9.21 8.36 -6.64
N SER A 63 8.35 7.36 -6.62
CA SER A 63 6.94 7.51 -6.97
C SER A 63 6.20 8.38 -5.96
N GLN A 64 6.48 8.22 -4.67
CA GLN A 64 5.91 9.05 -3.62
C GLN A 64 6.39 10.50 -3.75
N TYR A 65 7.69 10.72 -3.97
CA TYR A 65 8.25 12.05 -4.17
C TYR A 65 7.55 12.78 -5.33
N LYS A 66 7.44 12.14 -6.50
CA LYS A 66 6.73 12.71 -7.66
C LYS A 66 5.28 13.07 -7.34
N MET A 67 4.59 12.21 -6.62
CA MET A 67 3.22 12.45 -6.20
C MET A 67 3.11 13.65 -5.25
N GLU A 68 4.01 13.76 -4.27
CA GLU A 68 3.99 14.86 -3.30
C GLU A 68 4.38 16.20 -3.96
N MET A 69 5.33 16.18 -4.89
CA MET A 69 5.66 17.34 -5.72
C MET A 69 4.44 17.82 -6.53
N SER A 70 3.77 16.90 -7.22
CA SER A 70 2.58 17.24 -8.03
C SER A 70 1.39 17.77 -7.21
N ARG A 71 1.39 17.51 -5.90
CA ARG A 71 0.41 18.04 -4.93
C ARG A 71 0.84 19.35 -4.27
N GLY A 72 2.05 19.83 -4.57
CA GLY A 72 2.61 21.00 -3.90
C GLY A 72 2.94 20.81 -2.41
N THR A 73 3.03 19.55 -1.95
CA THR A 73 3.38 19.22 -0.56
C THR A 73 4.89 19.34 -0.31
N ILE A 74 5.68 19.15 -1.37
CA ILE A 74 7.11 19.38 -1.40
C ILE A 74 7.37 20.64 -2.23
N GLU A 75 8.22 21.53 -1.74
CA GLU A 75 8.62 22.72 -2.46
C GLU A 75 9.43 22.34 -3.71
N GLU A 76 9.22 23.05 -4.83
CA GLU A 76 9.82 22.74 -6.14
C GLU A 76 11.36 22.73 -6.12
N ASN A 77 11.97 23.47 -5.20
CA ASN A 77 13.42 23.56 -5.03
C ASN A 77 14.03 22.45 -4.16
N LYS A 78 13.23 21.48 -3.71
CA LYS A 78 13.70 20.38 -2.85
C LYS A 78 13.90 19.11 -3.67
N GLY A 79 15.12 18.58 -3.64
CA GLY A 79 15.45 17.30 -4.27
C GLY A 79 14.86 16.08 -3.56
N LEU A 80 14.96 14.92 -4.21
CA LEU A 80 14.51 13.65 -3.64
C LEU A 80 15.18 13.35 -2.31
N TRP A 81 16.48 13.59 -2.17
CA TRP A 81 17.23 13.36 -0.94
C TRP A 81 16.74 14.21 0.22
N ASP A 82 16.47 15.50 -0.04
CA ASP A 82 15.91 16.40 0.99
C ASP A 82 14.54 15.90 1.47
N ALA A 83 13.70 15.47 0.53
CA ALA A 83 12.39 14.93 0.84
C ALA A 83 12.46 13.58 1.58
N PHE A 84 13.40 12.71 1.20
CA PHE A 84 13.64 11.42 1.84
C PHE A 84 14.08 11.56 3.28
N SER A 85 14.94 12.54 3.55
CA SER A 85 15.53 12.78 4.88
C SER A 85 14.57 13.48 5.86
N ARG A 86 13.48 14.06 5.36
CA ARG A 86 12.52 14.80 6.18
C ARG A 86 11.40 13.94 6.72
N ASP A 87 10.95 14.30 7.91
CA ASP A 87 9.69 13.82 8.46
C ASP A 87 8.51 14.59 7.83
N PHE A 88 7.65 13.86 7.12
CA PHE A 88 6.40 14.42 6.63
C PHE A 88 5.31 14.27 7.69
N PRO A 89 4.74 15.37 8.22
CA PRO A 89 3.79 15.31 9.34
C PRO A 89 2.54 14.48 9.06
N LYS A 90 2.15 14.39 7.80
CA LYS A 90 0.89 13.73 7.41
C LYS A 90 1.04 12.25 7.04
N TYR A 91 2.18 11.86 6.49
CA TYR A 91 2.37 10.52 5.91
C TYR A 91 3.54 9.75 6.50
N GLY A 92 4.23 10.33 7.48
CA GLY A 92 5.48 9.79 8.03
C GLY A 92 6.65 9.91 7.06
N PRO A 93 7.87 9.60 7.50
CA PRO A 93 9.06 9.71 6.68
C PRO A 93 9.00 8.80 5.47
N MET A 94 9.43 9.29 4.30
CA MET A 94 9.52 8.44 3.09
C MET A 94 10.42 7.23 3.34
N LYS A 95 11.52 7.42 4.08
CA LYS A 95 12.43 6.37 4.50
C LYS A 95 11.72 5.24 5.25
N TYR A 96 10.92 5.58 6.26
CA TYR A 96 10.26 4.58 7.10
C TYR A 96 9.32 3.67 6.31
N ARG A 97 8.64 4.21 5.30
CA ARG A 97 7.72 3.43 4.46
C ARG A 97 8.40 2.38 3.59
N GLY A 98 9.72 2.44 3.42
CA GLY A 98 10.52 1.42 2.72
C GLY A 98 11.06 0.31 3.62
N LEU A 99 10.94 0.44 4.94
CA LEU A 99 11.44 -0.53 5.91
C LEU A 99 10.45 -1.70 6.08
N TYR A 100 10.18 -2.42 4.99
CA TYR A 100 9.16 -3.46 4.95
C TYR A 100 9.38 -4.57 5.97
N LYS A 101 10.63 -4.94 6.25
CA LYS A 101 10.92 -5.98 7.23
C LYS A 101 10.33 -5.63 8.60
N GLU A 102 10.63 -4.44 9.11
CA GLU A 102 10.13 -4.00 10.42
C GLU A 102 8.61 -3.92 10.45
N GLN A 103 8.00 -3.48 9.35
CA GLN A 103 6.56 -3.35 9.20
C GLN A 103 5.89 -4.73 9.20
N LEU A 104 6.41 -5.68 8.41
CA LEU A 104 5.90 -7.05 8.34
C LEU A 104 6.12 -7.81 9.65
N ASP A 105 7.26 -7.61 10.32
CA ASP A 105 7.51 -8.17 11.65
C ASP A 105 6.44 -7.71 12.66
N GLY A 106 5.93 -6.49 12.51
CA GLY A 106 4.80 -5.97 13.28
C GLY A 106 3.52 -6.80 13.09
N PHE A 107 3.22 -7.21 11.86
CA PHE A 107 2.07 -8.07 11.55
C PHE A 107 2.29 -9.52 12.01
N TYR A 108 3.48 -10.08 11.82
CA TYR A 108 3.80 -11.44 12.24
C TYR A 108 3.79 -11.66 13.77
N ARG A 109 3.72 -10.61 14.56
CA ARG A 109 3.48 -10.72 16.02
C ARG A 109 2.05 -11.14 16.34
N TYR A 110 1.11 -10.94 15.44
CA TYR A 110 -0.32 -11.17 15.64
C TYR A 110 -0.88 -12.20 14.67
N PHE A 111 -0.38 -12.27 13.45
CA PHE A 111 -0.92 -13.09 12.37
C PHE A 111 0.06 -14.17 11.96
N LYS A 112 -0.45 -15.34 11.62
CA LYS A 112 0.33 -16.46 11.08
C LYS A 112 0.77 -16.14 9.65
N LYS A 113 1.82 -16.84 9.18
CA LYS A 113 2.30 -16.68 7.79
C LYS A 113 1.23 -16.97 6.73
N GLU A 114 0.38 -17.95 7.02
CA GLU A 114 -0.71 -18.37 6.14
C GLU A 114 -1.84 -17.33 6.02
N GLN A 115 -1.86 -16.33 6.90
CA GLN A 115 -2.82 -15.23 6.88
C GLN A 115 -2.31 -14.00 6.14
N LEU A 116 -1.01 -13.93 5.81
CA LEU A 116 -0.38 -12.77 5.17
C LEU A 116 0.25 -13.17 3.83
N LEU A 117 -0.41 -12.81 2.73
CA LEU A 117 0.14 -12.94 1.38
C LEU A 117 0.96 -11.70 1.04
N ILE A 118 2.22 -11.92 0.68
CA ILE A 118 3.13 -10.84 0.23
C ILE A 118 3.39 -11.03 -1.26
N LEU A 119 3.10 -10.00 -2.03
CA LEU A 119 3.23 -9.98 -3.49
C LEU A 119 4.14 -8.82 -3.92
N ASN A 120 4.81 -9.00 -5.06
CA ASN A 120 5.63 -7.96 -5.65
C ASN A 120 4.83 -7.17 -6.69
N TYR A 121 4.94 -5.85 -6.66
CA TYR A 121 4.29 -4.98 -7.64
C TYR A 121 4.80 -5.19 -9.07
N SER A 122 6.06 -5.63 -9.26
CA SER A 122 6.58 -6.00 -10.59
C SER A 122 5.78 -7.13 -11.21
N ASP A 123 5.39 -8.14 -10.42
CA ASP A 123 4.64 -9.30 -10.92
C ASP A 123 3.25 -8.88 -11.42
N LEU A 124 2.63 -7.89 -10.76
CA LEU A 124 1.37 -7.31 -11.23
C LEU A 124 1.52 -6.64 -12.60
N LYS A 125 2.67 -6.00 -12.86
CA LYS A 125 2.92 -5.35 -14.17
C LYS A 125 3.23 -6.37 -15.26
N GLU A 126 4.03 -7.37 -14.93
CA GLU A 126 4.53 -8.36 -15.89
C GLU A 126 3.48 -9.40 -16.24
N ASN A 127 2.76 -9.92 -15.25
CA ASN A 127 1.74 -10.94 -15.44
C ASN A 127 0.55 -10.74 -14.50
N PRO A 128 -0.34 -9.78 -14.79
CA PRO A 128 -1.47 -9.46 -13.93
C PRO A 128 -2.46 -10.62 -13.73
N LEU A 129 -2.57 -11.52 -14.71
CA LEU A 129 -3.45 -12.71 -14.57
C LEU A 129 -2.89 -13.70 -13.57
N LYS A 130 -1.59 -13.99 -13.62
CA LYS A 130 -0.93 -14.86 -12.64
C LYS A 130 -1.02 -14.25 -11.25
N PHE A 131 -0.74 -12.95 -11.13
CA PHE A 131 -0.86 -12.21 -9.88
C PHE A 131 -2.26 -12.33 -9.25
N LEU A 132 -3.31 -12.16 -10.05
CA LEU A 132 -4.68 -12.30 -9.56
C LEU A 132 -5.03 -13.71 -9.16
N LYS A 133 -4.54 -14.72 -9.88
CA LYS A 133 -4.74 -16.12 -9.50
C LYS A 133 -4.18 -16.41 -8.12
N GLU A 134 -2.97 -15.95 -7.80
CA GLU A 134 -2.38 -16.10 -6.47
C GLU A 134 -3.24 -15.45 -5.39
N VAL A 135 -3.80 -14.26 -5.66
CA VAL A 135 -4.73 -13.57 -4.76
C VAL A 135 -6.01 -14.42 -4.56
N PHE A 136 -6.60 -14.92 -5.63
CA PHE A 136 -7.85 -15.67 -5.56
C PHE A 136 -7.67 -17.03 -4.85
N GLU A 137 -6.57 -17.71 -5.11
CA GLU A 137 -6.20 -18.94 -4.40
C GLU A 137 -6.00 -18.69 -2.91
N PHE A 138 -5.26 -17.62 -2.56
CA PHE A 138 -5.10 -17.23 -1.17
C PHE A 138 -6.43 -16.92 -0.49
N LEU A 139 -7.33 -16.22 -1.16
CA LEU A 139 -8.65 -15.89 -0.64
C LEU A 139 -9.62 -17.07 -0.67
N LYS A 140 -9.30 -18.17 -1.38
CA LYS A 140 -10.17 -19.34 -1.61
C LYS A 140 -11.46 -18.97 -2.34
N ILE A 141 -11.34 -18.13 -3.36
CA ILE A 141 -12.42 -17.76 -4.28
C ILE A 141 -12.15 -18.29 -5.68
N ASP A 142 -13.13 -18.16 -6.58
CA ASP A 142 -13.02 -18.62 -7.95
C ASP A 142 -11.83 -17.98 -8.67
N ASN A 143 -10.84 -18.80 -9.03
CA ASN A 143 -9.61 -18.37 -9.71
C ASN A 143 -9.75 -18.37 -11.24
N GLN A 144 -10.90 -18.73 -11.80
CA GLN A 144 -11.20 -18.67 -13.23
C GLN A 144 -11.75 -17.30 -13.66
N PHE A 145 -12.16 -16.49 -12.69
CA PHE A 145 -12.67 -15.14 -12.96
C PHE A 145 -11.57 -14.23 -13.53
N ILE A 146 -11.83 -13.64 -14.69
CA ILE A 146 -10.95 -12.66 -15.34
C ILE A 146 -11.66 -11.30 -15.31
N PRO A 147 -11.14 -10.32 -14.56
CA PRO A 147 -11.72 -8.98 -14.55
C PRO A 147 -11.64 -8.33 -15.93
N THR A 148 -12.75 -7.74 -16.39
CA THR A 148 -12.82 -7.03 -17.66
C THR A 148 -11.89 -5.81 -17.73
N CYS A 149 -11.52 -5.25 -16.56
CA CYS A 149 -10.70 -4.05 -16.42
C CYS A 149 -9.23 -4.34 -16.03
N ILE A 150 -8.75 -5.56 -16.22
CA ILE A 150 -7.39 -5.97 -15.81
C ILE A 150 -6.29 -5.04 -16.35
N ASN A 151 -6.53 -4.41 -17.49
CA ASN A 151 -5.61 -3.46 -18.11
C ASN A 151 -6.03 -1.99 -17.94
N ALA A 152 -7.13 -1.72 -17.24
CA ALA A 152 -7.70 -0.36 -17.17
C ALA A 152 -6.83 0.62 -16.37
N ASN A 153 -6.06 0.13 -15.40
CA ASN A 153 -5.23 0.98 -14.53
C ASN A 153 -3.87 1.34 -15.12
N ILE A 154 -3.54 0.85 -16.30
CA ILE A 154 -2.28 1.21 -16.99
C ILE A 154 -2.37 2.62 -17.60
N LYS A 155 -3.58 3.12 -17.84
CA LYS A 155 -3.82 4.50 -18.33
C LYS A 155 -4.20 5.41 -17.17
N HIS A 156 -3.23 5.82 -16.35
CA HIS A 156 -3.47 6.93 -15.44
C HIS A 156 -3.86 8.20 -16.22
N LYS A 157 -4.83 8.97 -15.68
CA LYS A 157 -5.03 10.41 -15.97
C LYS A 157 -3.65 11.05 -16.14
N LYS A 158 -3.49 11.99 -17.10
CA LYS A 158 -2.25 12.77 -17.35
C LYS A 158 -1.40 12.85 -16.08
N ASP A 159 -0.38 12.00 -16.04
CA ASP A 159 0.52 11.91 -14.90
C ASP A 159 1.47 13.10 -14.99
N THR A 160 1.04 14.22 -14.43
CA THR A 160 1.86 15.44 -14.35
C THR A 160 3.16 15.22 -13.59
N SER A 161 3.28 14.07 -12.89
CA SER A 161 4.51 13.69 -12.20
C SER A 161 5.61 13.19 -13.15
N LYS A 162 5.31 12.95 -14.44
CA LYS A 162 6.31 12.45 -15.40
C LYS A 162 7.41 13.45 -15.72
N ASP A 163 7.08 14.74 -15.62
CA ASP A 163 8.02 15.82 -15.96
C ASP A 163 8.95 16.18 -14.79
N ILE A 164 8.77 15.54 -13.63
CA ILE A 164 9.61 15.78 -12.46
C ILE A 164 10.92 15.01 -12.62
N PHE A 165 12.01 15.77 -12.81
CA PHE A 165 13.35 15.21 -12.90
C PHE A 165 13.87 14.79 -11.53
N ILE A 166 14.50 13.64 -11.46
CA ILE A 166 15.21 13.13 -10.28
C ILE A 166 16.64 12.82 -10.74
N SER A 167 17.63 13.38 -10.06
CA SER A 167 19.03 13.14 -10.38
C SER A 167 19.46 11.70 -10.04
N GLU A 168 20.37 11.14 -10.83
CA GLU A 168 20.95 9.83 -10.52
C GLU A 168 21.69 9.82 -9.17
N GLU A 169 22.30 10.95 -8.79
CA GLU A 169 22.97 11.09 -7.51
C GLU A 169 21.99 10.97 -6.34
N ASP A 170 20.83 11.60 -6.45
CA ASP A 170 19.78 11.48 -5.42
C ASP A 170 19.19 10.07 -5.33
N ILE A 171 19.07 9.39 -6.48
CA ILE A 171 18.60 7.99 -6.50
C ILE A 171 19.57 7.07 -5.76
N LYS A 172 20.88 7.28 -5.93
CA LYS A 172 21.90 6.47 -5.25
C LYS A 172 21.96 6.67 -3.73
N LYS A 173 21.45 7.80 -3.23
CA LYS A 173 21.42 8.11 -1.79
C LYS A 173 20.19 7.53 -1.07
N VAL A 174 19.14 7.17 -1.79
CA VAL A 174 17.87 6.63 -1.29
C VAL A 174 17.91 5.10 -1.25
#